data_ae3a781dcc9528e8f2f373bea17e1357
#
_entry.id   ae3a781dcc9528e8f2f373bea17e1357
#
_cell.length_a   1.000
_cell.length_b   1.000
_cell.length_c   1.000
_cell.angle_alpha   90.00
_cell.angle_beta   90.00
_cell.angle_gamma   90.00
#
_symmetry.space_group_name_H-M   'P 1'
#
loop_
_entity.id
_entity.type
_entity.pdbx_description
1 polymer ?
#
loop_
_entity_poly.entity_id
_entity_poly.type
_entity_poly.pdbx_seq_one_letter_code
_entity_poly.pdbx_strand_id
1 'polypeptide(L)'
;MILDHVGITVQDYEKSKDFFIKALAPLGIVLVMETHGGAGMGRGGKPEFWFAGGAQPQRGLHLAFLAENRAQVRAFYAAALAAGGTDNGAPGPRPQYHPNY
;
A
#
# COMPACT_ATOMS: atom_id res chain seq x y z
N MET A 1 -6.43 -9.08 -12.77
CA MET A 1 -5.69 -7.80 -12.77
C MET A 1 -4.69 -7.79 -13.92
N ILE A 2 -4.53 -6.64 -14.57
CA ILE A 2 -3.65 -6.55 -15.75
C ILE A 2 -2.19 -6.25 -15.38
N LEU A 3 -1.93 -5.80 -14.16
CA LEU A 3 -0.56 -5.53 -13.71
C LEU A 3 0.02 -6.74 -13.00
N ASP A 4 1.23 -7.11 -13.37
CA ASP A 4 1.98 -8.16 -12.68
C ASP A 4 2.60 -7.61 -11.39
N HIS A 5 3.26 -6.48 -11.50
CA HIS A 5 3.84 -5.78 -10.35
C HIS A 5 3.97 -4.30 -10.64
N VAL A 6 4.13 -3.51 -9.58
CA VAL A 6 4.37 -2.08 -9.67
C VAL A 6 5.46 -1.71 -8.68
N GLY A 7 6.31 -0.76 -9.06
CA GLY A 7 7.38 -0.28 -8.20
C GLY A 7 7.35 1.23 -8.08
N ILE A 8 7.64 1.72 -6.89
CA ILE A 8 7.70 3.16 -6.61
C ILE A 8 9.02 3.49 -5.92
N THR A 9 9.42 4.74 -6.02
CA THR A 9 10.56 5.28 -5.28
C THR A 9 10.06 6.07 -4.08
N VAL A 10 10.65 5.80 -2.91
CA VAL A 10 10.33 6.48 -1.67
C VAL A 10 11.54 7.25 -1.16
N GLN A 11 11.31 8.30 -0.39
CA GLN A 11 12.38 9.13 0.12
C GLN A 11 13.17 8.45 1.24
N ASP A 12 12.46 7.82 2.18
CA ASP A 12 13.03 7.15 3.35
C ASP A 12 12.59 5.69 3.34
N TYR A 13 13.49 4.81 2.89
CA TYR A 13 13.19 3.39 2.73
C TYR A 13 12.76 2.72 4.05
N GLU A 14 13.52 2.92 5.12
CA GLU A 14 13.23 2.26 6.39
C GLU A 14 11.89 2.71 6.98
N LYS A 15 11.59 4.00 6.89
CA LYS A 15 10.33 4.55 7.35
C LYS A 15 9.15 4.04 6.51
N SER A 16 9.31 4.01 5.20
CA SER A 16 8.28 3.49 4.29
C SER A 16 8.07 2.00 4.48
N LYS A 17 9.13 1.24 4.69
CA LYS A 17 9.06 -0.18 4.97
C LYS A 17 8.23 -0.46 6.23
N ASP A 18 8.54 0.23 7.32
CA ASP A 18 7.78 0.11 8.56
C ASP A 18 6.30 0.43 8.35
N PHE A 19 6.02 1.52 7.64
CA PHE A 19 4.66 1.94 7.32
C PHE A 19 3.90 0.87 6.53
N PHE A 20 4.48 0.40 5.42
CA PHE A 20 3.77 -0.54 4.54
C PHE A 20 3.58 -1.91 5.19
N ILE A 21 4.56 -2.39 5.97
CA ILE A 21 4.39 -3.65 6.71
C ILE A 21 3.18 -3.57 7.63
N LYS A 22 3.01 -2.47 8.34
CA LYS A 22 1.91 -2.28 9.29
C LYS A 22 0.59 -2.00 8.58
N ALA A 23 0.59 -1.11 7.60
CA ALA A 23 -0.63 -0.68 6.93
C ALA A 23 -1.24 -1.78 6.07
N LEU A 24 -0.42 -2.60 5.42
CA LEU A 24 -0.89 -3.63 4.49
C LEU A 24 -1.18 -4.97 5.16
N ALA A 25 -0.77 -5.16 6.42
CA ALA A 25 -1.01 -6.41 7.15
C ALA A 25 -2.50 -6.81 7.19
N PRO A 26 -3.45 -5.89 7.44
CA PRO A 26 -4.88 -6.25 7.45
C PRO A 26 -5.39 -6.79 6.12
N LEU A 27 -4.71 -6.50 5.01
CA LEU A 27 -5.07 -7.00 3.68
C LEU A 27 -4.39 -8.33 3.36
N GLY A 28 -3.61 -8.88 4.29
CA GLY A 28 -2.85 -10.09 4.05
C GLY A 28 -1.63 -9.88 3.15
N ILE A 29 -1.22 -8.64 2.94
CA ILE A 29 -0.05 -8.29 2.14
C ILE A 29 1.14 -8.19 3.09
N VAL A 30 2.16 -8.99 2.81
CA VAL A 30 3.33 -9.12 3.69
C VAL A 30 4.61 -8.89 2.90
N LEU A 31 5.71 -8.67 3.62
CA LEU A 31 7.03 -8.61 3.00
C LEU A 31 7.40 -9.99 2.46
N VAL A 32 7.61 -10.08 1.15
CA VAL A 32 7.95 -11.32 0.47
C VAL A 32 9.44 -11.39 0.22
N MET A 33 10.03 -10.28 -0.20
CA MET A 33 11.42 -10.23 -0.60
C MET A 33 12.00 -8.87 -0.26
N GLU A 34 13.25 -8.86 0.16
CA GLU A 34 13.99 -7.64 0.40
C GLU A 34 15.31 -7.70 -0.35
N THR A 35 15.61 -6.63 -1.08
CA THR A 35 16.89 -6.44 -1.75
C THR A 35 17.65 -5.31 -1.04
N HIS A 36 18.85 -5.01 -1.52
CA HIS A 36 19.60 -3.88 -0.98
C HIS A 36 18.86 -2.57 -1.34
N GLY A 37 18.21 -1.96 -0.34
CA GLY A 37 17.48 -0.70 -0.51
C GLY A 37 16.09 -0.83 -1.13
N GLY A 38 15.56 -2.04 -1.29
CA GLY A 38 14.23 -2.25 -1.86
C GLY A 38 13.49 -3.40 -1.21
N ALA A 39 12.18 -3.37 -1.29
CA ALA A 39 11.31 -4.38 -0.73
C ALA A 39 10.19 -4.72 -1.70
N GLY A 40 9.80 -5.98 -1.75
CA GLY A 40 8.66 -6.47 -2.49
C GLY A 40 7.63 -7.08 -1.56
N MET A 41 6.40 -6.66 -1.68
CA MET A 41 5.30 -7.10 -0.83
C MET A 41 4.20 -7.74 -1.66
N GLY A 42 3.51 -8.70 -1.09
CA GLY A 42 2.42 -9.37 -1.80
C GLY A 42 1.76 -10.44 -0.95
N ARG A 43 0.86 -11.18 -1.60
CA ARG A 43 0.18 -12.33 -1.02
C ARG A 43 0.71 -13.60 -1.68
N GLY A 44 0.69 -14.71 -0.94
CA GLY A 44 1.01 -16.02 -1.52
C GLY A 44 2.42 -16.17 -2.05
N GLY A 45 3.36 -15.38 -1.57
CA GLY A 45 4.77 -15.52 -1.91
C GLY A 45 5.20 -14.81 -3.20
N LYS A 46 4.29 -14.10 -3.89
CA LYS A 46 4.64 -13.32 -5.07
C LYS A 46 4.70 -11.83 -4.73
N PRO A 47 5.86 -11.17 -4.93
CA PRO A 47 5.93 -9.73 -4.72
C PRO A 47 5.26 -8.99 -5.88
N GLU A 48 4.25 -8.20 -5.56
CA GLU A 48 3.49 -7.43 -6.55
C GLU A 48 3.65 -5.92 -6.36
N PHE A 49 3.96 -5.48 -5.14
CA PHE A 49 4.18 -4.07 -4.83
C PHE A 49 5.61 -3.90 -4.34
N TRP A 50 6.40 -3.15 -5.09
CA TRP A 50 7.81 -2.87 -4.79
C TRP A 50 8.00 -1.42 -4.44
N PHE A 51 8.88 -1.16 -3.49
CA PHE A 51 9.34 0.20 -3.21
C PHE A 51 10.82 0.17 -2.87
N ALA A 52 11.51 1.24 -3.27
CA ALA A 52 12.95 1.39 -3.04
C ALA A 52 13.26 2.84 -2.70
N GLY A 53 14.31 3.05 -1.92
CA GLY A 53 14.79 4.39 -1.60
C GLY A 53 15.41 5.07 -2.81
N GLY A 54 15.22 6.38 -2.91
CA GLY A 54 15.80 7.18 -3.95
C GLY A 54 15.68 8.66 -3.66
N ALA A 55 16.51 9.45 -4.36
CA ALA A 55 16.57 10.90 -4.15
C ALA A 55 15.35 11.64 -4.68
N GLN A 56 14.62 11.02 -5.62
CA GLN A 56 13.48 11.66 -6.29
C GLN A 56 12.25 10.75 -6.20
N PRO A 57 11.53 10.76 -5.06
CA PRO A 57 10.31 9.98 -4.93
C PRO A 57 9.24 10.47 -5.88
N GLN A 58 8.41 9.55 -6.37
CA GLN A 58 7.29 9.90 -7.21
C GLN A 58 6.27 10.73 -6.42
N ARG A 59 5.61 11.63 -7.14
CA ARG A 59 4.53 12.47 -6.62
C ARG A 59 3.27 12.24 -7.45
N GLY A 60 2.12 12.52 -6.84
CA GLY A 60 0.84 12.39 -7.53
C GLY A 60 0.45 10.95 -7.83
N LEU A 61 1.03 9.98 -7.12
CA LEU A 61 0.66 8.58 -7.28
C LEU A 61 -0.76 8.34 -6.75
N HIS A 62 -1.49 7.53 -7.52
CA HIS A 62 -2.78 7.02 -7.07
C HIS A 62 -2.74 5.50 -7.18
N LEU A 63 -2.61 4.84 -6.05
CA LEU A 63 -2.58 3.38 -5.95
C LEU A 63 -3.68 2.90 -5.03
N ALA A 64 -4.32 1.82 -5.41
CA ALA A 64 -5.32 1.18 -4.56
C ALA A 64 -4.98 -0.30 -4.41
N PHE A 65 -4.97 -0.77 -3.18
CA PHE A 65 -4.76 -2.19 -2.88
C PHE A 65 -6.12 -2.87 -2.78
N LEU A 66 -6.23 -4.05 -3.34
CA LEU A 66 -7.48 -4.80 -3.32
C LEU A 66 -7.77 -5.33 -1.92
N ALA A 67 -8.96 -5.08 -1.44
CA ALA A 67 -9.49 -5.66 -0.22
C ALA A 67 -10.62 -6.64 -0.57
N GLU A 68 -10.81 -7.67 0.26
CA GLU A 68 -11.83 -8.69 0.01
C GLU A 68 -13.22 -8.25 0.46
N ASN A 69 -13.28 -7.35 1.44
CA ASN A 69 -14.54 -6.91 2.04
C ASN A 69 -14.36 -5.55 2.72
N ARG A 70 -15.48 -4.98 3.16
CA ARG A 70 -15.46 -3.66 3.81
C ARG A 70 -14.75 -3.68 5.17
N ALA A 71 -14.78 -4.81 5.86
CA ALA A 71 -14.05 -4.94 7.12
C ALA A 71 -12.55 -4.78 6.92
N GLN A 72 -12.00 -5.37 5.84
CA GLN A 72 -10.58 -5.17 5.49
C GLN A 72 -10.28 -3.73 5.10
N VAL A 73 -11.20 -3.06 4.40
CA VAL A 73 -11.03 -1.63 4.06
C VAL A 73 -10.90 -0.79 5.32
N ARG A 74 -11.80 -1.01 6.30
CA ARG A 74 -11.75 -0.29 7.58
C ARG A 74 -10.49 -0.61 8.39
N ALA A 75 -10.09 -1.88 8.40
CA ALA A 75 -8.89 -2.31 9.12
C ALA A 75 -7.62 -1.69 8.50
N PHE A 76 -7.55 -1.65 7.18
CA PHE A 76 -6.44 -0.99 6.48
C PHE A 76 -6.38 0.50 6.82
N TYR A 77 -7.52 1.19 6.78
CA TYR A 77 -7.60 2.61 7.10
C TYR A 77 -7.07 2.87 8.51
N ALA A 78 -7.54 2.12 9.49
CA ALA A 78 -7.08 2.27 10.87
C ALA A 78 -5.60 1.97 11.03
N ALA A 79 -5.11 0.89 10.42
CA ALA A 79 -3.71 0.49 10.50
C ALA A 79 -2.79 1.51 9.82
N ALA A 80 -3.20 2.06 8.69
CA ALA A 80 -2.42 3.08 7.98
C ALA A 80 -2.29 4.36 8.80
N LEU A 81 -3.37 4.81 9.44
CA LEU A 81 -3.31 5.98 10.32
C LEU A 81 -2.43 5.70 11.53
N ALA A 82 -2.57 4.53 12.15
CA ALA A 82 -1.75 4.15 13.31
C ALA A 82 -0.26 4.06 12.97
N ALA A 83 0.04 3.69 11.73
CA ALA A 83 1.43 3.58 11.24
C ALA A 83 2.01 4.91 10.77
N GLY A 84 1.27 6.01 10.86
CA GLY A 84 1.77 7.35 10.54
C GLY A 84 1.22 7.94 9.25
N GLY A 85 0.24 7.30 8.62
CA GLY A 85 -0.41 7.85 7.44
C GLY A 85 -1.23 9.09 7.76
N THR A 86 -1.39 9.96 6.77
CA THR A 86 -2.22 11.15 6.89
C THR A 86 -3.61 10.85 6.36
N ASP A 87 -4.64 11.19 7.13
CA ASP A 87 -6.03 10.96 6.75
C ASP A 87 -6.40 11.82 5.53
N ASN A 88 -6.91 11.16 4.50
CA ASN A 88 -7.38 11.81 3.28
C ASN A 88 -8.84 11.44 2.97
N GLY A 89 -9.59 11.13 4.00
CA GLY A 89 -11.01 10.77 3.91
C GLY A 89 -11.27 9.37 4.43
N ALA A 90 -12.35 9.25 5.19
CA ALA A 90 -12.75 7.97 5.77
C ALA A 90 -13.23 6.99 4.68
N PRO A 91 -13.19 5.67 4.96
CA PRO A 91 -13.75 4.68 4.04
C PRO A 91 -15.23 4.93 3.80
N GLY A 92 -15.66 4.66 2.59
CA GLY A 92 -17.05 4.81 2.21
C GLY A 92 -17.21 4.91 0.70
N PRO A 93 -18.45 4.85 0.23
CA PRO A 93 -18.73 5.01 -1.19
C PRO A 93 -18.28 6.38 -1.71
N ARG A 94 -17.90 6.41 -2.99
CA ARG A 94 -17.53 7.64 -3.71
C ARG A 94 -18.42 7.76 -4.93
N PRO A 95 -19.72 8.09 -4.75
CA PRO A 95 -20.66 8.11 -5.87
C PRO A 95 -20.30 9.11 -6.95
N GLN A 96 -19.50 10.13 -6.64
CA GLN A 96 -19.01 11.08 -7.62
C GLN A 96 -18.09 10.45 -8.67
N TYR A 97 -17.49 9.30 -8.36
CA TYR A 97 -16.68 8.55 -9.32
C TYR A 97 -17.52 7.48 -10.03
N HIS A 98 -18.28 6.71 -9.27
CA HIS A 98 -19.11 5.61 -9.77
C HIS A 98 -20.01 5.11 -8.64
N PRO A 99 -21.27 4.67 -8.90
CA PRO A 99 -22.15 4.19 -7.84
C PRO A 99 -21.57 3.05 -7.00
N ASN A 100 -20.72 2.23 -7.59
CA ASN A 100 -20.12 1.07 -6.91
C ASN A 100 -18.66 1.33 -6.45
N TYR A 101 -18.21 2.56 -6.55
CA TYR A 101 -16.82 2.89 -6.23
C TYR A 101 -16.63 3.15 -4.73
#